data_58abaa3c512bdfbaa0792195057693a5
#
_entry.id   58abaa3c512bdfbaa0792195057693a5
#
_cell.length_a   1.000
_cell.length_b   1.000
_cell.length_c   1.000
_cell.angle_alpha   90.00
_cell.angle_beta   90.00
_cell.angle_gamma   90.00
#
_symmetry.space_group_name_H-M   'P 1'
#
loop_
_entity.id
_entity.type
_entity.pdbx_description
1 polymer ?
#
loop_
_entity_poly.entity_id
_entity_poly.type
_entity_poly.pdbx_seq_one_letter_code
_entity_poly.pdbx_strand_id
1 'polypeptide(L)' 'MASIVKRNNRYCVVYTYKHTNGTLKQKWETFTDLADAKNRKKEVEYKESVGTFV' A
#
# COMPACT_ATOMS: atom_id res chain seq x y z
N MET A 1 -4.51 -3.65 4.95
CA MET A 1 -3.81 -2.62 5.74
C MET A 1 -2.51 -2.21 5.08
N ALA A 2 -2.16 -0.96 5.19
CA ALA A 2 -0.94 -0.45 4.58
C ALA A 2 -0.07 0.22 5.64
N SER A 3 1.23 0.15 5.44
CA SER A 3 2.18 0.77 6.36
C SER A 3 3.19 1.57 5.56
N ILE A 4 3.77 2.57 6.19
CA ILE A 4 4.84 3.35 5.58
C ILE A 4 6.13 3.06 6.33
N VAL A 5 7.14 2.63 5.58
CA VAL A 5 8.46 2.36 6.14
C VAL A 5 9.40 3.46 5.67
N LYS A 6 9.97 4.18 6.61
CA LYS A 6 10.91 5.24 6.27
C LYS A 6 12.30 4.65 6.10
N ARG A 7 12.90 4.97 4.96
CA ARG A 7 14.27 4.58 4.68
C ARG A 7 15.05 5.82 4.32
N ASN A 8 16.28 5.88 4.74
CA ASN A 8 17.21 7.00 4.49
C ASN A 8 16.58 8.22 3.80
N ASN A 9 16.46 8.21 2.50
CA ASN A 9 15.90 9.32 1.74
C ASN A 9 14.60 8.96 1.03
N ARG A 10 13.97 7.85 1.41
CA ARG A 10 12.78 7.37 0.70
C ARG A 10 11.76 6.81 1.66
N TYR A 11 10.55 6.70 1.15
CA TYR A 11 9.43 6.15 1.91
C TYR A 11 8.84 5.01 1.13
N CYS A 12 8.64 3.88 1.79
CA CYS A 12 8.07 2.71 1.14
C CYS A 12 6.68 2.45 1.71
N VAL A 13 5.72 2.25 0.82
CA VAL A 13 4.38 1.85 1.23
C VAL A 13 4.28 0.34 1.06
N VAL A 14 4.00 -0.34 2.16
CA VAL A 14 3.88 -1.80 2.18
C VAL A 14 2.44 -2.16 2.44
N TYR A 15 1.87 -2.97 1.56
CA TYR A 15 0.49 -3.40 1.75
C TYR A 15 0.29 -4.81 1.22
N THR A 16 -0.73 -5.47 1.78
CA THR A 16 -1.09 -6.81 1.39
C THR A 16 -2.34 -6.74 0.51
N TYR A 17 -2.33 -7.47 -0.58
CA TYR A 17 -3.48 -7.54 -1.46
C TYR A 17 -3.82 -9.00 -1.76
N LYS A 18 -5.08 -9.22 -2.10
CA LYS A 18 -5.54 -10.56 -2.43
C LYS A 18 -5.40 -10.80 -3.93
N HIS A 19 -4.65 -11.81 -4.27
CA HIS A 19 -4.49 -12.19 -5.67
C HIS A 19 -5.75 -12.89 -6.18
N THR A 20 -5.89 -12.94 -7.50
CA THR A 20 -7.07 -13.53 -8.11
C THR A 20 -7.28 -15.00 -7.74
N ASN A 21 -6.22 -15.70 -7.42
CA ASN A 21 -6.32 -17.11 -7.02
C ASN A 21 -6.57 -17.29 -5.52
N GLY A 22 -6.84 -16.19 -4.80
CA GLY A 22 -7.12 -16.28 -3.38
C GLY A 22 -5.91 -16.18 -2.47
N THR A 23 -4.73 -16.07 -3.04
CA THR A 23 -3.49 -15.98 -2.26
C THR A 23 -3.25 -14.54 -1.82
N LEU A 24 -2.77 -14.35 -0.59
CA LEU A 24 -2.39 -13.02 -0.13
C LEU A 24 -0.95 -12.74 -0.53
N LYS A 25 -0.74 -11.58 -1.12
CA LYS A 25 0.59 -11.14 -1.53
C LYS A 25 0.88 -9.77 -0.98
N GLN A 26 2.16 -9.51 -0.76
CA GLN A 26 2.61 -8.24 -0.23
C GLN A 26 3.32 -7.45 -1.32
N LYS A 27 3.06 -6.16 -1.36
CA LYS A 27 3.68 -5.29 -2.36
C LYS A 27 4.35 -4.12 -1.67
N TRP A 28 5.52 -3.74 -2.19
CA TRP A 28 6.28 -2.60 -1.71
C TRP A 28 6.36 -1.56 -2.82
N GLU A 29 6.02 -0.32 -2.49
CA GLU A 29 6.14 0.78 -3.42
C GLU A 29 7.01 1.85 -2.82
N THR A 30 8.00 2.33 -3.58
CA THR A 30 8.95 3.32 -3.09
C THR A 30 8.59 4.71 -3.61
N PHE A 31 8.61 5.67 -2.71
CA PHE A 31 8.33 7.07 -3.04
C PHE A 31 9.43 7.94 -2.48
N THR A 32 9.71 9.05 -3.15
CA THR A 32 10.69 10.00 -2.67
C THR A 32 10.09 11.01 -1.72
N ASP A 33 8.78 11.23 -1.78
CA ASP A 33 8.06 12.18 -0.95
C ASP A 33 7.11 11.50 0.00
N LEU A 34 7.09 11.97 1.24
CA LEU A 34 6.18 11.44 2.23
C LEU A 34 4.72 11.67 1.83
N ALA A 35 4.44 12.81 1.22
CA ALA A 35 3.08 13.12 0.79
C ALA A 35 2.58 12.08 -0.22
N ASP A 36 3.42 11.70 -1.16
CA ASP A 36 3.05 10.69 -2.14
C ASP A 36 2.81 9.35 -1.48
N ALA A 37 3.67 8.98 -0.54
CA ALA A 37 3.52 7.72 0.19
C ALA A 37 2.21 7.71 0.97
N LYS A 38 1.90 8.80 1.64
CA LYS A 38 0.65 8.92 2.40
C LYS A 38 -0.58 8.83 1.49
N ASN A 39 -0.52 9.48 0.35
CA ASN A 39 -1.61 9.44 -0.62
C ASN A 39 -1.84 8.02 -1.11
N ARG A 40 -0.77 7.31 -1.41
CA ARG A 40 -0.88 5.93 -1.87
C ARG A 40 -1.45 5.04 -0.77
N LYS A 41 -0.99 5.24 0.45
CA LYS A 41 -1.49 4.47 1.59
C LYS A 41 -3.00 4.69 1.74
N LYS A 42 -3.44 5.92 1.64
CA LYS A 42 -4.86 6.26 1.72
C LYS A 42 -5.67 5.55 0.64
N GLU A 43 -5.15 5.56 -0.57
CA GLU A 43 -5.82 4.90 -1.69
C GLU A 43 -6.01 3.42 -1.43
N VAL A 44 -4.96 2.76 -0.98
CA VAL A 44 -5.00 1.33 -0.71
C VAL A 44 -5.99 1.03 0.40
N GLU A 45 -5.96 1.80 1.47
CA GLU A 45 -6.87 1.61 2.58
C GLU A 45 -8.32 1.89 2.21
N TYR A 46 -8.52 2.88 1.37
CA TYR A 46 -9.86 3.18 0.89
C TYR A 46 -10.44 2.02 0.09
N LYS A 47 -9.64 1.47 -0.82
CA LYS A 47 -10.10 0.33 -1.61
C LYS A 47 -10.42 -0.87 -0.73
N GLU A 48 -9.63 -1.09 0.30
CA GLU A 48 -9.89 -2.16 1.24
C GLU A 48 -11.22 -1.96 1.98
N SER A 49 -11.43 -0.74 2.46
CA SER A 49 -12.59 -0.48 3.30
C SER A 49 -13.91 -0.53 2.54
N VAL A 50 -13.91 -0.21 1.26
CA VAL A 50 -15.16 -0.29 0.47
C VAL A 50 -15.41 -1.68 -0.09
N GLY A 51 -14.48 -2.61 0.11
CA GLY A 51 -14.68 -3.98 -0.30
C GLY A 51 -14.83 -4.18 -1.79
N THR A 52 -14.25 -3.32 -2.57
CA THR A 52 -14.37 -3.37 -4.03
C THR A 52 -13.41 -4.33 -4.69
N PHE A 53 -12.73 -5.10 -3.91
CA PHE A 53 -11.83 -6.11 -4.43
C PHE A 53 -12.61 -7.33 -4.82
N VAL A 54 -13.11 -7.29 -5.94
CA VAL A 54 -13.85 -8.45 -6.45
C VAL A 54 -13.14 -8.98 -7.65
#